data_64c86f2c48e14b16f47bf402fe0fa1d1
#
_entry.id   64c86f2c48e14b16f47bf402fe0fa1d1
#
_cell.length_a   1.000
_cell.length_b   1.000
_cell.length_c   1.000
_cell.angle_alpha   90.00
_cell.angle_beta   90.00
_cell.angle_gamma   90.00
#
_symmetry.space_group_name_H-M   'P 1'
#
loop_
_entity.id
_entity.type
_entity.pdbx_description
1 polymer ?
#
loop_
_entity_poly.entity_id
_entity_poly.type
_entity_poly.pdbx_seq_one_letter_code
_entity_poly.pdbx_strand_id
1 'polypeptide(L)'
;MSHSQYTPPLIKFDPRSIEFSENPYQVYKEMRERSEPVYFAEQDMWLLSRYEDVFAIATNPKMVRSLEGLESEAEARERQKRANWHDMPYHERVVQFSLLDSDGDIHRRLRKQIFGEFTTRSVSILEPMVQTFVDQLITQLKGQN
;
A
#
# COMPACT_ATOMS: atom_id res chain seq x y z
N MET A 1 30.64 -22.26 -12.24
CA MET A 1 30.00 -21.00 -12.72
C MET A 1 29.95 -20.08 -11.52
N SER A 2 30.74 -19.01 -11.56
CA SER A 2 30.83 -18.05 -10.46
C SER A 2 29.51 -17.29 -10.37
N HIS A 3 28.73 -17.49 -9.31
CA HIS A 3 27.62 -16.63 -9.00
C HIS A 3 28.23 -15.27 -8.61
N SER A 4 28.22 -14.33 -9.54
CA SER A 4 28.45 -12.93 -9.20
C SER A 4 27.44 -12.58 -8.12
N GLN A 5 27.92 -12.31 -6.90
CA GLN A 5 27.04 -11.85 -5.82
C GLN A 5 26.55 -10.46 -6.21
N TYR A 6 25.31 -10.41 -6.69
CA TYR A 6 24.64 -9.15 -6.93
C TYR A 6 24.47 -8.42 -5.59
N THR A 7 25.08 -7.25 -5.50
CA THR A 7 24.92 -6.38 -4.32
C THR A 7 23.92 -5.29 -4.69
N PRO A 8 22.71 -5.32 -4.12
CA PRO A 8 21.68 -4.33 -4.48
C PRO A 8 22.09 -2.93 -4.04
N PRO A 9 21.69 -1.88 -4.77
CA PRO A 9 21.85 -0.52 -4.33
C PRO A 9 21.04 -0.28 -3.06
N LEU A 10 21.74 0.16 -2.01
CA LEU A 10 21.12 0.46 -0.71
C LEU A 10 20.61 1.90 -0.66
N ILE A 11 19.50 2.10 0.04
CA ILE A 11 19.04 3.43 0.44
C ILE A 11 18.91 3.46 1.96
N LYS A 12 19.23 4.61 2.54
CA LYS A 12 19.05 4.87 3.97
C LYS A 12 18.20 6.12 4.13
N PHE A 13 17.12 6.00 4.82
CA PHE A 13 16.26 7.10 5.28
C PHE A 13 15.43 6.58 6.46
N ASP A 14 14.97 7.47 7.32
CA ASP A 14 14.02 7.08 8.37
C ASP A 14 12.60 7.48 7.94
N PRO A 15 11.72 6.51 7.63
CA PRO A 15 10.34 6.80 7.22
C PRO A 15 9.49 7.40 8.35
N ARG A 16 9.99 7.41 9.59
CA ARG A 16 9.33 8.00 10.77
C ARG A 16 9.90 9.36 11.13
N SER A 17 10.93 9.83 10.44
CA SER A 17 11.51 11.14 10.70
C SER A 17 10.56 12.27 10.28
N ILE A 18 10.71 13.41 10.95
CA ILE A 18 9.94 14.62 10.61
C ILE A 18 10.33 15.09 9.21
N GLU A 19 11.61 15.06 8.87
CA GLU A 19 12.13 15.45 7.57
C GLU A 19 11.49 14.66 6.43
N PHE A 20 11.37 13.33 6.58
CA PHE A 20 10.73 12.49 5.58
C PHE A 20 9.23 12.77 5.51
N SER A 21 8.56 12.95 6.65
CA SER A 21 7.13 13.25 6.70
C SER A 21 6.79 14.59 6.05
N GLU A 22 7.64 15.61 6.22
CA GLU A 22 7.45 16.93 5.61
C GLU A 22 7.79 16.94 4.13
N ASN A 23 8.83 16.22 3.69
CA ASN A 23 9.23 16.19 2.29
C ASN A 23 9.79 14.81 1.86
N PRO A 24 8.95 13.81 1.61
CA PRO A 24 9.39 12.50 1.13
C PRO A 24 9.93 12.52 -0.31
N TYR A 25 9.63 13.58 -1.06
CA TYR A 25 9.93 13.68 -2.49
C TYR A 25 11.42 13.73 -2.80
N GLN A 26 12.25 14.21 -1.87
CA GLN A 26 13.69 14.21 -2.03
C GLN A 26 14.21 12.77 -2.09
N VAL A 27 13.79 11.93 -1.15
CA VAL A 27 14.15 10.50 -1.11
C VAL A 27 13.65 9.78 -2.37
N TYR A 28 12.40 10.02 -2.77
CA TYR A 28 11.85 9.43 -3.98
C TYR A 28 12.56 9.88 -5.25
N LYS A 29 13.06 11.10 -5.30
CA LYS A 29 13.88 11.60 -6.41
C LYS A 29 15.18 10.82 -6.50
N GLU A 30 15.91 10.68 -5.40
CA GLU A 30 17.15 9.90 -5.34
C GLU A 30 16.94 8.44 -5.76
N MET A 31 15.82 7.84 -5.36
CA MET A 31 15.44 6.49 -5.80
C MET A 31 15.21 6.42 -7.31
N ARG A 32 14.49 7.42 -7.90
CA ARG A 32 14.20 7.45 -9.34
C ARG A 32 15.42 7.69 -10.22
N GLU A 33 16.42 8.39 -9.71
CA GLU A 33 17.68 8.64 -10.41
C GLU A 33 18.56 7.38 -10.52
N ARG A 34 18.23 6.35 -9.78
CA ARG A 34 18.89 5.03 -9.87
C ARG A 34 18.23 4.22 -10.98
N SER A 35 19.04 3.43 -11.68
CA SER A 35 18.56 2.58 -12.79
C SER A 35 17.83 1.32 -12.30
N GLU A 36 17.95 0.98 -11.02
CA GLU A 36 17.47 -0.27 -10.44
C GLU A 36 16.64 -0.02 -9.19
N PRO A 37 15.75 -0.95 -8.80
CA PRO A 37 15.09 -0.95 -7.51
C PRO A 37 16.11 -0.86 -6.37
N VAL A 38 15.78 -0.19 -5.29
CA VAL A 38 16.66 -0.05 -4.14
C VAL A 38 16.22 -0.95 -3.00
N TYR A 39 17.20 -1.52 -2.29
CA TYR A 39 16.92 -2.36 -1.15
C TYR A 39 16.96 -1.57 0.14
N PHE A 40 15.88 -1.62 0.90
CA PHE A 40 15.77 -1.02 2.23
C PHE A 40 16.04 -2.08 3.28
N ALA A 41 17.29 -2.16 3.71
CA ALA A 41 17.80 -3.24 4.56
C ALA A 41 17.13 -3.27 5.96
N GLU A 42 16.70 -2.11 6.48
CA GLU A 42 16.10 -2.02 7.81
C GLU A 42 14.75 -2.73 7.90
N GLN A 43 14.04 -2.84 6.79
CA GLN A 43 12.74 -3.50 6.72
C GLN A 43 12.73 -4.72 5.79
N ASP A 44 13.90 -5.12 5.29
CA ASP A 44 14.06 -6.28 4.40
C ASP A 44 13.11 -6.22 3.19
N MET A 45 13.09 -5.07 2.50
CA MET A 45 12.20 -4.87 1.36
C MET A 45 12.85 -4.14 0.18
N TRP A 46 12.32 -4.40 -1.01
CA TRP A 46 12.66 -3.68 -2.22
C TRP A 46 11.70 -2.51 -2.44
N LEU A 47 12.25 -1.35 -2.73
CA LEU A 47 11.50 -0.14 -2.99
C LEU A 47 11.56 0.20 -4.48
N LEU A 48 10.40 0.44 -5.05
CA LEU A 48 10.19 0.84 -6.44
C LEU A 48 9.67 2.27 -6.47
N SER A 49 10.27 3.13 -7.28
CA SER A 49 9.87 4.53 -7.37
C SER A 49 9.61 5.01 -8.80
N ARG A 50 10.07 4.30 -9.82
CA ARG A 50 9.79 4.63 -11.21
C ARG A 50 8.44 4.06 -11.64
N TYR A 51 7.71 4.83 -12.42
CA TYR A 51 6.36 4.44 -12.87
C TYR A 51 6.35 3.07 -13.57
N GLU A 52 7.30 2.84 -14.48
CA GLU A 52 7.39 1.61 -15.24
C GLU A 52 7.56 0.38 -14.35
N ASP A 53 8.41 0.47 -13.34
CA ASP A 53 8.67 -0.63 -12.40
C ASP A 53 7.43 -0.89 -11.52
N VAL A 54 6.83 0.16 -10.99
CA VAL A 54 5.61 0.06 -10.16
C VAL A 54 4.46 -0.52 -10.99
N PHE A 55 4.28 -0.04 -12.22
CA PHE A 55 3.24 -0.53 -13.12
C PHE A 55 3.46 -2.00 -13.48
N ALA A 56 4.71 -2.39 -13.81
CA ALA A 56 5.06 -3.76 -14.15
C ALA A 56 4.77 -4.74 -13.00
N ILE A 57 5.11 -4.35 -11.75
CA ILE A 57 4.83 -5.18 -10.57
C ILE A 57 3.34 -5.20 -10.25
N ALA A 58 2.66 -4.05 -10.26
CA ALA A 58 1.25 -3.95 -9.91
C ALA A 58 0.31 -4.70 -10.87
N THR A 59 0.74 -4.87 -12.13
CA THR A 59 -0.04 -5.58 -13.15
C THR A 59 0.43 -7.01 -13.39
N ASN A 60 1.49 -7.45 -12.72
CA ASN A 60 2.03 -8.80 -12.89
C ASN A 60 1.18 -9.83 -12.13
N PRO A 61 0.54 -10.80 -12.82
CA PRO A 61 -0.31 -11.78 -12.18
C PRO A 61 0.43 -12.78 -11.26
N LYS A 62 1.77 -12.78 -11.30
CA LYS A 62 2.61 -13.58 -10.40
C LYS A 62 2.91 -12.89 -9.07
N MET A 63 2.63 -11.59 -8.98
CA MET A 63 2.78 -10.84 -7.73
C MET A 63 1.52 -10.98 -6.90
N VAL A 64 1.71 -11.29 -5.64
CA VAL A 64 0.63 -11.51 -4.67
C VAL A 64 0.82 -10.60 -3.47
N ARG A 65 -0.25 -10.29 -2.78
CA ARG A 65 -0.25 -9.55 -1.52
C ARG A 65 -0.33 -10.48 -0.32
N SER A 66 -1.07 -11.58 -0.48
CA SER A 66 -1.17 -12.60 0.55
C SER A 66 -0.08 -13.64 0.38
N LEU A 67 0.58 -13.99 1.46
CA LEU A 67 1.53 -15.11 1.51
C LEU A 67 0.84 -16.45 1.82
N GLU A 68 -0.49 -16.46 1.92
CA GLU A 68 -1.27 -17.66 2.17
C GLU A 68 -1.02 -18.71 1.08
N GLY A 69 -0.58 -19.89 1.48
CA GLY A 69 -0.21 -20.97 0.56
C GLY A 69 1.19 -20.86 -0.07
N LEU A 70 1.92 -19.77 0.18
CA LEU A 70 3.31 -19.58 -0.26
C LEU A 70 4.33 -19.78 0.86
N GLU A 71 3.91 -19.64 2.10
CA GLU A 71 4.74 -19.84 3.29
C GLU A 71 4.25 -21.03 4.10
N SER A 72 5.14 -21.66 4.85
CA SER A 72 4.79 -22.70 5.82
C SER A 72 4.14 -22.07 7.06
N GLU A 73 3.42 -22.89 7.85
CA GLU A 73 2.85 -22.43 9.13
C GLU A 73 3.91 -21.86 10.09
N ALA A 74 5.13 -22.39 10.07
CA ALA A 74 6.22 -21.91 10.91
C ALA A 74 6.67 -20.51 10.50
N GLU A 75 6.83 -20.27 9.19
CA GLU A 75 7.18 -18.96 8.64
C GLU A 75 6.08 -17.93 8.90
N ALA A 76 4.81 -18.31 8.73
CA ALA A 76 3.67 -17.47 9.05
C ALA A 76 3.67 -17.04 10.52
N ARG A 77 3.92 -17.98 11.45
CA ARG A 77 4.01 -17.70 12.89
C ARG A 77 5.17 -16.77 13.22
N GLU A 78 6.34 -16.96 12.61
CA GLU A 78 7.49 -16.07 12.83
C GLU A 78 7.26 -14.66 12.27
N ARG A 79 6.60 -14.55 11.12
CA ARG A 79 6.18 -13.26 10.55
C ARG A 79 5.19 -12.54 11.47
N GLN A 80 4.18 -13.26 11.98
CA GLN A 80 3.20 -12.72 12.92
C GLN A 80 3.82 -12.24 14.23
N LYS A 81 4.80 -12.98 14.77
CA LYS A 81 5.56 -12.55 15.95
C LYS A 81 6.34 -11.27 15.68
N ARG A 82 7.06 -11.19 14.56
CA ARG A 82 7.82 -9.99 14.17
C ARG A 82 6.94 -8.77 14.00
N ALA A 83 5.73 -8.95 13.49
CA ALA A 83 4.74 -7.90 13.30
C ALA A 83 3.95 -7.57 14.58
N ASN A 84 4.24 -8.22 15.73
CA ASN A 84 3.46 -8.10 16.97
C ASN A 84 1.94 -8.30 16.73
N TRP A 85 1.58 -9.23 15.85
CA TRP A 85 0.19 -9.39 15.40
C TRP A 85 -0.80 -9.60 16.55
N HIS A 86 -0.38 -10.28 17.62
CA HIS A 86 -1.22 -10.53 18.80
C HIS A 86 -1.52 -9.26 19.62
N ASP A 87 -0.59 -8.29 19.58
CA ASP A 87 -0.72 -7.01 20.30
C ASP A 87 -1.36 -5.92 19.44
N MET A 88 -1.62 -6.21 18.16
CA MET A 88 -2.33 -5.30 17.26
C MET A 88 -3.77 -5.09 17.71
N PRO A 89 -4.30 -3.86 17.63
CA PRO A 89 -5.73 -3.58 17.80
C PRO A 89 -6.58 -4.46 16.88
N TYR A 90 -7.77 -4.83 17.35
CA TYR A 90 -8.65 -5.76 16.61
C TYR A 90 -8.94 -5.28 15.19
N HIS A 91 -9.16 -3.99 14.99
CA HIS A 91 -9.43 -3.41 13.67
C HIS A 91 -8.25 -3.59 12.70
N GLU A 92 -7.00 -3.49 13.16
CA GLU A 92 -5.82 -3.71 12.32
C GLU A 92 -5.69 -5.17 11.91
N ARG A 93 -6.03 -6.11 12.80
CA ARG A 93 -6.07 -7.54 12.50
C ARG A 93 -7.12 -7.90 11.45
N VAL A 94 -8.28 -7.24 11.52
CA VAL A 94 -9.38 -7.46 10.56
C VAL A 94 -9.04 -6.93 9.16
N VAL A 95 -8.31 -5.83 9.08
CA VAL A 95 -7.86 -5.26 7.78
C VAL A 95 -7.03 -6.25 6.97
N GLN A 96 -6.28 -7.15 7.61
CA GLN A 96 -5.49 -8.18 6.91
C GLN A 96 -6.34 -9.16 6.09
N PHE A 97 -7.65 -9.23 6.34
CA PHE A 97 -8.60 -10.03 5.56
C PHE A 97 -9.42 -9.18 4.59
N SER A 98 -8.94 -7.99 4.28
CA SER A 98 -9.62 -7.04 3.41
C SER A 98 -9.47 -7.41 1.92
N LEU A 99 -10.27 -6.75 1.09
CA LEU A 99 -10.13 -6.83 -0.36
C LEU A 99 -8.70 -6.47 -0.83
N LEU A 100 -8.04 -5.55 -0.12
CA LEU A 100 -6.70 -5.06 -0.49
C LEU A 100 -5.60 -6.08 -0.19
N ASP A 101 -5.82 -6.96 0.79
CA ASP A 101 -4.82 -7.92 1.28
C ASP A 101 -5.14 -9.36 0.88
N SER A 102 -6.09 -9.54 -0.04
CA SER A 102 -6.46 -10.85 -0.57
C SER A 102 -6.10 -10.99 -2.05
N ASP A 103 -5.85 -12.22 -2.47
CA ASP A 103 -5.52 -12.59 -3.84
C ASP A 103 -6.45 -13.67 -4.38
N GLY A 104 -6.29 -14.02 -5.65
CA GLY A 104 -6.94 -15.16 -6.29
C GLY A 104 -8.48 -15.12 -6.24
N ASP A 105 -9.07 -16.26 -5.87
CA ASP A 105 -10.54 -16.43 -5.85
C ASP A 105 -11.22 -15.62 -4.75
N ILE A 106 -10.56 -15.45 -3.62
CA ILE A 106 -11.08 -14.65 -2.49
C ILE A 106 -11.21 -13.21 -2.93
N HIS A 107 -10.14 -12.63 -3.49
CA HIS A 107 -10.16 -11.27 -4.02
C HIS A 107 -11.23 -11.10 -5.09
N ARG A 108 -11.32 -12.01 -6.07
CA ARG A 108 -12.35 -11.95 -7.12
C ARG A 108 -13.77 -11.96 -6.56
N ARG A 109 -14.03 -12.80 -5.56
CA ARG A 109 -15.34 -12.88 -4.90
C ARG A 109 -15.68 -11.60 -4.17
N LEU A 110 -14.77 -11.07 -3.33
CA LEU A 110 -14.96 -9.83 -2.58
C LEU A 110 -15.15 -8.64 -3.51
N ARG A 111 -14.29 -8.52 -4.53
CA ARG A 111 -14.38 -7.46 -5.54
C ARG A 111 -15.74 -7.47 -6.28
N LYS A 112 -16.23 -8.65 -6.65
CA LYS A 112 -17.53 -8.79 -7.32
C LYS A 112 -18.70 -8.29 -6.46
N GLN A 113 -18.62 -8.49 -5.14
CA GLN A 113 -19.67 -8.05 -4.22
C GLN A 113 -19.80 -6.53 -4.14
N ILE A 114 -18.68 -5.81 -4.18
CA ILE A 114 -18.65 -4.36 -4.00
C ILE A 114 -18.63 -3.58 -5.33
N PHE A 115 -18.25 -4.22 -6.43
CA PHE A 115 -18.03 -3.54 -7.72
C PHE A 115 -19.26 -2.78 -8.23
N GLY A 116 -20.46 -3.28 -7.97
CA GLY A 116 -21.72 -2.63 -8.35
C GLY A 116 -21.91 -1.24 -7.74
N GLU A 117 -21.39 -1.05 -6.52
CA GLU A 117 -21.51 0.21 -5.77
C GLU A 117 -20.49 1.27 -6.22
N PHE A 118 -19.41 0.84 -6.88
CA PHE A 118 -18.33 1.72 -7.34
C PHE A 118 -18.36 1.97 -8.86
N THR A 119 -19.52 1.80 -9.49
CA THR A 119 -19.68 2.19 -10.90
C THR A 119 -19.74 3.72 -11.03
N THR A 120 -19.37 4.24 -12.21
CA THR A 120 -19.48 5.68 -12.50
C THR A 120 -20.90 6.19 -12.19
N ARG A 121 -21.93 5.42 -12.55
CA ARG A 121 -23.32 5.76 -12.26
C ARG A 121 -23.60 5.86 -10.75
N SER A 122 -23.17 4.87 -9.96
CA SER A 122 -23.40 4.84 -8.51
C SER A 122 -22.68 6.00 -7.81
N VAL A 123 -21.45 6.29 -8.24
CA VAL A 123 -20.66 7.41 -7.68
C VAL A 123 -21.25 8.76 -8.05
N SER A 124 -21.72 8.94 -9.30
CA SER A 124 -22.31 10.23 -9.74
C SER A 124 -23.60 10.59 -8.99
N ILE A 125 -24.31 9.63 -8.43
CA ILE A 125 -25.49 9.90 -7.58
C ILE A 125 -25.11 10.65 -6.29
N LEU A 126 -23.88 10.47 -5.82
CA LEU A 126 -23.37 11.11 -4.60
C LEU A 126 -22.96 12.57 -4.81
N GLU A 127 -22.68 12.99 -6.04
CA GLU A 127 -22.16 14.32 -6.36
C GLU A 127 -23.03 15.46 -5.80
N PRO A 128 -24.38 15.49 -5.99
CA PRO A 128 -25.21 16.56 -5.44
C PRO A 128 -25.21 16.60 -3.91
N MET A 129 -25.09 15.43 -3.26
CA MET A 129 -25.03 15.34 -1.81
C MET A 129 -23.69 15.90 -1.28
N VAL A 130 -22.59 15.57 -1.92
CA VAL A 130 -21.26 16.12 -1.60
C VAL A 130 -21.24 17.62 -1.78
N GLN A 131 -21.81 18.14 -2.91
CA GLN A 131 -21.91 19.56 -3.16
C GLN A 131 -22.70 20.28 -2.07
N THR A 132 -23.89 19.76 -1.72
CA THR A 132 -24.72 20.32 -0.66
C THR A 132 -24.00 20.37 0.67
N PHE A 133 -23.27 19.30 1.03
CA PHE A 133 -22.51 19.25 2.27
C PHE A 133 -21.36 20.26 2.30
N VAL A 134 -20.64 20.40 1.20
CA VAL A 134 -19.56 21.40 1.07
C VAL A 134 -20.10 22.83 1.19
N ASP A 135 -21.21 23.13 0.54
CA ASP A 135 -21.84 24.48 0.59
C ASP A 135 -22.31 24.81 2.02
N GLN A 136 -22.85 23.83 2.75
CA GLN A 136 -23.19 24.00 4.17
C GLN A 136 -21.96 24.32 5.03
N LEU A 137 -20.86 23.57 4.87
CA LEU A 137 -19.62 23.83 5.61
C LEU A 137 -19.04 25.23 5.31
N ILE A 138 -19.01 25.63 4.04
CA ILE A 138 -18.54 26.95 3.65
C ILE A 138 -19.41 28.06 4.28
N THR A 139 -20.72 27.86 4.31
CA THR A 139 -21.66 28.81 4.91
C THR A 139 -21.44 28.95 6.42
N GLN A 140 -21.21 27.84 7.12
CA GLN A 140 -20.91 27.85 8.55
C GLN A 140 -19.59 28.58 8.86
N LEU A 141 -18.55 28.37 8.03
CA LEU A 141 -17.27 29.06 8.20
C LEU A 141 -17.38 30.57 7.98
N LYS A 142 -18.16 31.02 6.99
CA LYS A 142 -18.41 32.45 6.72
C LYS A 142 -19.21 33.14 7.84
N GLY A 143 -19.99 32.40 8.61
CA GLY A 143 -20.78 32.94 9.73
C GLY A 143 -20.01 33.03 11.05
N GLN A 144 -18.75 32.61 11.09
CA GLN A 144 -17.89 32.65 12.28
C GLN A 144 -16.91 33.82 12.32
N ASN A 145 -17.00 34.79 11.41
CA ASN A 145 -16.20 36.02 11.38
C ASN A 145 -16.96 37.20 12.01
#